data_3c2092fc67960acf01168ad8a7628886
#
_entry.id   3c2092fc67960acf01168ad8a7628886
#
_cell.length_a   1.000
_cell.length_b   1.000
_cell.length_c   1.000
_cell.angle_alpha   90.00
_cell.angle_beta   90.00
_cell.angle_gamma   90.00
#
_symmetry.space_group_name_H-M   'P 1'
#
loop_
_entity.id
_entity.type
_entity.pdbx_description
1 polymer ?
#
loop_
_entity_poly.entity_id
_entity_poly.type
_entity_poly.pdbx_seq_one_letter_code
_entity_poly.pdbx_strand_id
1 'polypeptide(L)'
;GFVKKIVIKIKERRSEKCFNDSTVILPICNYLEKIVKKHYPNKKTHVLQSGITASRWYSVKGMNLKHPCIGILQGAVIWGKAQEMLILEKVIRDLPEVTFYWAGDGPYRDKILEKLEKFDNFKWLGSLEYPNKTREFLSEIDIYGLVSGMDMSPLTVQEAQLMKKPVIVTNVGGVSELIVNNKTGFLVEKGDVKEWIRKISLLINNKNQRDIMGNEGRKFVEENFSWNKIAKEFLKDLEKDGIT
;
A
#
# COMPACT_ATOMS: atom_id res chain seq x y z
N GLY A 1 3.41 -25.88 17.93
CA GLY A 1 4.33 -26.80 18.50
C GLY A 1 5.41 -27.32 17.56
N PHE A 2 5.79 -28.57 17.74
CA PHE A 2 6.91 -29.24 17.05
C PHE A 2 6.80 -29.26 15.50
N VAL A 3 5.63 -29.60 14.98
CA VAL A 3 5.37 -29.61 13.53
C VAL A 3 5.59 -28.22 12.89
N LYS A 4 5.14 -27.16 13.55
CA LYS A 4 5.35 -25.77 13.09
C LYS A 4 6.84 -25.42 12.96
N LYS A 5 7.67 -25.86 13.94
CA LYS A 5 9.12 -25.65 13.92
C LYS A 5 9.79 -26.41 12.75
N ILE A 6 9.35 -27.64 12.47
CA ILE A 6 9.85 -28.44 11.33
C ILE A 6 9.52 -27.76 10.00
N VAL A 7 8.27 -27.32 9.83
CA VAL A 7 7.84 -26.63 8.60
C VAL A 7 8.62 -25.33 8.39
N ILE A 8 8.88 -24.56 9.45
CA ILE A 8 9.70 -23.36 9.37
C ILE A 8 11.12 -23.71 8.88
N LYS A 9 11.80 -24.68 9.53
CA LYS A 9 13.14 -25.12 9.10
C LYS A 9 13.22 -25.60 7.65
N ILE A 10 12.19 -26.30 7.18
CA ILE A 10 12.13 -26.75 5.77
C ILE A 10 12.01 -25.54 4.84
N LYS A 11 11.16 -24.58 5.18
CA LYS A 11 11.01 -23.35 4.40
C LYS A 11 12.30 -22.52 4.36
N GLU A 12 12.96 -22.35 5.51
CA GLU A 12 14.24 -21.65 5.62
C GLU A 12 15.30 -22.28 4.72
N ARG A 13 15.51 -23.61 4.82
CA ARG A 13 16.48 -24.33 3.97
C ARG A 13 16.18 -24.21 2.48
N ARG A 14 14.89 -24.27 2.09
CA ARG A 14 14.49 -24.09 0.68
C ARG A 14 14.75 -22.68 0.22
N SER A 15 14.44 -21.68 1.03
CA SER A 15 14.72 -20.28 0.73
C SER A 15 16.21 -20.03 0.58
N GLU A 16 17.04 -20.48 1.52
CA GLU A 16 18.50 -20.38 1.45
C GLU A 16 19.05 -21.03 0.15
N LYS A 17 18.57 -22.22 -0.20
CA LYS A 17 18.96 -22.86 -1.44
C LYS A 17 18.58 -22.02 -2.66
N CYS A 18 17.33 -21.52 -2.74
CA CYS A 18 16.92 -20.65 -3.84
C CYS A 18 17.79 -19.40 -3.96
N PHE A 19 18.10 -18.75 -2.85
CA PHE A 19 18.98 -17.58 -2.86
C PHE A 19 20.42 -17.91 -3.26
N ASN A 20 20.94 -19.06 -2.81
CA ASN A 20 22.29 -19.50 -3.15
C ASN A 20 22.42 -19.94 -4.61
N ASP A 21 21.43 -20.62 -5.16
CA ASP A 21 21.44 -21.14 -6.52
C ASP A 21 21.07 -20.07 -7.58
N SER A 22 20.44 -18.96 -7.18
CA SER A 22 20.07 -17.88 -8.11
C SER A 22 21.28 -17.11 -8.63
N THR A 23 21.30 -16.80 -9.92
CA THR A 23 22.32 -15.94 -10.55
C THR A 23 22.11 -14.49 -10.16
N VAL A 24 20.84 -14.03 -10.14
CA VAL A 24 20.42 -12.67 -9.78
C VAL A 24 19.21 -12.74 -8.88
N ILE A 25 19.10 -11.85 -7.92
CA ILE A 25 17.94 -11.68 -7.06
C ILE A 25 17.23 -10.37 -7.44
N LEU A 26 15.92 -10.40 -7.62
CA LEU A 26 15.10 -9.27 -8.05
C LEU A 26 14.16 -8.80 -6.93
N PRO A 27 14.64 -7.99 -5.96
CA PRO A 27 13.79 -7.42 -4.93
C PRO A 27 12.79 -6.45 -5.54
N ILE A 28 11.54 -6.46 -5.03
CA ILE A 28 10.47 -5.57 -5.51
C ILE A 28 10.63 -4.10 -5.05
N CYS A 29 11.53 -3.82 -4.13
CA CYS A 29 11.81 -2.49 -3.60
C CYS A 29 13.21 -2.42 -2.99
N ASN A 30 13.75 -1.20 -2.85
CA ASN A 30 15.06 -0.97 -2.24
C ASN A 30 15.13 -1.43 -0.78
N TYR A 31 14.00 -1.36 -0.05
CA TYR A 31 13.94 -1.88 1.31
C TYR A 31 14.28 -3.39 1.36
N LEU A 32 13.69 -4.18 0.46
CA LEU A 32 14.00 -5.62 0.36
C LEU A 32 15.41 -5.87 -0.16
N GLU A 33 15.90 -5.07 -1.09
CA GLU A 33 17.29 -5.18 -1.56
C GLU A 33 18.28 -5.04 -0.42
N LYS A 34 18.10 -4.06 0.46
CA LYS A 34 18.95 -3.88 1.66
C LYS A 34 18.93 -5.12 2.55
N ILE A 35 17.78 -5.77 2.70
CA ILE A 35 17.68 -7.02 3.47
C ILE A 35 18.43 -8.15 2.77
N VAL A 36 18.27 -8.31 1.46
CA VAL A 36 18.98 -9.32 0.66
C VAL A 36 20.49 -9.10 0.79
N LYS A 37 20.98 -7.88 0.57
CA LYS A 37 22.40 -7.54 0.67
C LYS A 37 22.99 -7.80 2.05
N LYS A 38 22.21 -7.60 3.11
CA LYS A 38 22.63 -7.91 4.48
C LYS A 38 22.90 -9.41 4.69
N HIS A 39 22.09 -10.28 4.08
CA HIS A 39 22.19 -11.74 4.24
C HIS A 39 23.05 -12.40 3.15
N TYR A 40 23.10 -11.81 1.96
CA TYR A 40 23.78 -12.31 0.78
C TYR A 40 24.58 -11.18 0.09
N PRO A 41 25.65 -10.66 0.74
CA PRO A 41 26.34 -9.44 0.28
C PRO A 41 26.96 -9.55 -1.11
N ASN A 42 27.34 -10.76 -1.53
CA ASN A 42 27.99 -11.03 -2.82
C ASN A 42 27.00 -11.36 -3.95
N LYS A 43 25.69 -11.43 -3.65
CA LYS A 43 24.69 -11.71 -4.70
C LYS A 43 24.43 -10.48 -5.56
N LYS A 44 24.32 -10.67 -6.85
CA LYS A 44 23.82 -9.65 -7.76
C LYS A 44 22.35 -9.39 -7.46
N THR A 45 21.97 -8.14 -7.38
CA THR A 45 20.59 -7.72 -7.17
C THR A 45 20.25 -6.56 -8.09
N HIS A 46 19.03 -6.58 -8.65
CA HIS A 46 18.42 -5.45 -9.33
C HIS A 46 17.02 -5.25 -8.78
N VAL A 47 16.70 -4.03 -8.39
CA VAL A 47 15.34 -3.74 -7.90
C VAL A 47 14.38 -3.74 -9.08
N LEU A 48 13.46 -4.70 -9.09
CA LEU A 48 12.41 -4.81 -10.09
C LEU A 48 11.07 -4.42 -9.47
N GLN A 49 10.75 -3.14 -9.52
CA GLN A 49 9.49 -2.61 -8.98
C GLN A 49 8.28 -3.11 -9.77
N SER A 50 7.12 -3.16 -9.11
CA SER A 50 5.87 -3.45 -9.81
C SER A 50 5.45 -2.28 -10.67
N GLY A 51 5.28 -2.53 -11.96
CA GLY A 51 4.68 -1.57 -12.87
C GLY A 51 3.15 -1.56 -12.77
N ILE A 52 2.56 -0.47 -13.25
CA ILE A 52 1.11 -0.32 -13.33
C ILE A 52 0.70 0.27 -14.68
N THR A 53 -0.45 -0.16 -15.21
CA THR A 53 -1.00 0.36 -16.46
C THR A 53 -1.93 1.54 -16.15
N ALA A 54 -1.40 2.76 -16.27
CA ALA A 54 -2.12 3.98 -15.91
C ALA A 54 -3.45 4.16 -16.66
N SER A 55 -3.54 3.74 -17.93
CA SER A 55 -4.77 3.83 -18.75
C SER A 55 -5.95 3.01 -18.21
N ARG A 56 -5.71 2.07 -17.31
CA ARG A 56 -6.77 1.30 -16.62
C ARG A 56 -7.42 2.08 -15.48
N TRP A 57 -6.81 3.18 -15.04
CA TRP A 57 -7.25 3.95 -13.86
C TRP A 57 -7.75 5.33 -14.29
N TYR A 58 -9.05 5.43 -14.48
CA TYR A 58 -9.78 6.61 -14.90
C TYR A 58 -11.04 6.77 -14.06
N SER A 59 -11.49 8.01 -13.88
CA SER A 59 -12.69 8.31 -13.11
C SER A 59 -13.93 7.70 -13.73
N VAL A 60 -14.75 7.07 -12.91
CA VAL A 60 -16.05 6.49 -13.24
C VAL A 60 -17.09 7.00 -12.24
N LYS A 61 -18.36 6.66 -12.45
CA LYS A 61 -19.40 6.93 -11.45
C LYS A 61 -19.05 6.22 -10.13
N GLY A 62 -19.02 6.97 -9.04
CA GLY A 62 -18.69 6.46 -7.71
C GLY A 62 -19.79 5.61 -7.07
N MET A 63 -19.52 5.12 -5.86
CA MET A 63 -20.38 4.21 -5.10
C MET A 63 -21.45 4.93 -4.25
N ASN A 64 -21.57 6.26 -4.35
CA ASN A 64 -22.48 7.08 -3.53
C ASN A 64 -22.18 6.93 -2.02
N LEU A 65 -20.97 7.24 -1.62
CA LEU A 65 -20.50 7.18 -0.24
C LEU A 65 -20.87 8.49 0.52
N LYS A 66 -20.97 8.39 1.85
CA LYS A 66 -21.16 9.58 2.70
C LYS A 66 -19.82 10.31 2.89
N HIS A 67 -19.79 11.60 2.56
CA HIS A 67 -18.63 12.48 2.69
C HIS A 67 -18.70 13.38 3.95
N PRO A 68 -17.55 13.89 4.45
CA PRO A 68 -16.20 13.55 3.97
C PRO A 68 -15.82 12.11 4.32
N CYS A 69 -15.00 11.46 3.48
CA CYS A 69 -14.69 10.07 3.72
C CYS A 69 -13.25 9.66 3.37
N ILE A 70 -12.81 8.60 4.05
CA ILE A 70 -11.55 7.91 3.80
C ILE A 70 -11.85 6.49 3.33
N GLY A 71 -11.18 6.10 2.26
CA GLY A 71 -11.21 4.72 1.77
C GLY A 71 -9.94 3.96 2.14
N ILE A 72 -10.10 2.75 2.67
CA ILE A 72 -9.05 1.80 2.98
C ILE A 72 -9.29 0.57 2.11
N LEU A 73 -8.33 0.25 1.24
CA LEU A 73 -8.39 -0.92 0.36
C LEU A 73 -7.26 -1.87 0.75
N GLN A 74 -7.56 -2.79 1.67
CA GLN A 74 -6.56 -3.65 2.29
C GLN A 74 -7.13 -4.98 2.75
N GLY A 75 -6.50 -6.09 2.36
CA GLY A 75 -6.84 -7.41 2.86
C GLY A 75 -6.33 -7.67 4.29
N ALA A 76 -7.11 -8.42 5.08
CA ALA A 76 -6.76 -8.86 6.42
C ALA A 76 -6.22 -10.29 6.44
N VAL A 77 -5.27 -10.61 5.53
CA VAL A 77 -4.74 -11.97 5.30
C VAL A 77 -3.54 -12.29 6.21
N ILE A 78 -2.71 -11.30 6.50
CA ILE A 78 -1.50 -11.44 7.32
C ILE A 78 -1.66 -10.57 8.57
N TRP A 79 -1.61 -11.18 9.76
CA TRP A 79 -1.82 -10.44 11.01
C TRP A 79 -0.81 -9.31 11.21
N GLY A 80 0.47 -9.56 10.94
CA GLY A 80 1.52 -8.52 11.03
C GLY A 80 1.24 -7.28 10.19
N LYS A 81 0.46 -7.44 9.10
CA LYS A 81 -0.01 -6.36 8.24
C LYS A 81 -1.30 -5.73 8.78
N ALA A 82 -2.29 -6.57 9.08
CA ALA A 82 -3.64 -6.15 9.43
C ALA A 82 -3.78 -5.53 10.82
N GLN A 83 -2.96 -5.95 11.80
CA GLN A 83 -3.04 -5.47 13.18
C GLN A 83 -2.88 -3.94 13.32
N GLU A 84 -2.19 -3.28 12.40
CA GLU A 84 -2.04 -1.83 12.42
C GLU A 84 -3.37 -1.11 12.24
N MET A 85 -4.34 -1.73 11.55
CA MET A 85 -5.69 -1.17 11.42
C MET A 85 -6.39 -0.93 12.76
N LEU A 86 -5.95 -1.57 13.84
CA LEU A 86 -6.53 -1.37 15.17
C LEU A 86 -6.29 0.05 15.72
N ILE A 87 -5.29 0.78 15.21
CA ILE A 87 -5.10 2.20 15.59
C ILE A 87 -6.29 3.05 15.15
N LEU A 88 -7.02 2.62 14.11
CA LEU A 88 -8.20 3.30 13.60
C LEU A 88 -9.30 3.44 14.65
N GLU A 89 -9.35 2.57 15.67
CA GLU A 89 -10.29 2.72 16.78
C GLU A 89 -10.24 4.11 17.42
N LYS A 90 -9.02 4.62 17.62
CA LYS A 90 -8.81 5.97 18.17
C LYS A 90 -9.02 7.06 17.13
N VAL A 91 -8.56 6.83 15.90
CA VAL A 91 -8.67 7.81 14.80
C VAL A 91 -10.14 8.05 14.45
N ILE A 92 -10.95 6.99 14.33
CA ILE A 92 -12.38 7.06 13.99
C ILE A 92 -13.16 7.76 15.10
N ARG A 93 -12.87 7.43 16.36
CA ARG A 93 -13.49 8.05 17.52
C ARG A 93 -13.24 9.55 17.58
N ASP A 94 -12.02 9.98 17.26
CA ASP A 94 -11.59 11.38 17.40
C ASP A 94 -11.92 12.22 16.13
N LEU A 95 -12.48 11.59 15.07
CA LEU A 95 -12.96 12.21 13.83
C LEU A 95 -14.39 11.77 13.50
N PRO A 96 -15.39 12.08 14.33
CA PRO A 96 -16.77 11.61 14.17
C PRO A 96 -17.46 12.14 12.91
N GLU A 97 -16.99 13.25 12.35
CA GLU A 97 -17.51 13.86 11.12
C GLU A 97 -17.01 13.16 9.84
N VAL A 98 -15.95 12.35 9.93
CA VAL A 98 -15.34 11.65 8.79
C VAL A 98 -15.84 10.21 8.74
N THR A 99 -16.32 9.76 7.58
CA THR A 99 -16.71 8.35 7.39
C THR A 99 -15.53 7.54 6.89
N PHE A 100 -15.29 6.39 7.53
CA PHE A 100 -14.20 5.47 7.20
C PHE A 100 -14.77 4.23 6.52
N TYR A 101 -14.38 4.00 5.27
CA TYR A 101 -14.79 2.83 4.51
C TYR A 101 -13.62 1.85 4.37
N TRP A 102 -13.84 0.62 4.82
CA TRP A 102 -12.88 -0.45 4.62
C TRP A 102 -13.41 -1.43 3.57
N ALA A 103 -12.66 -1.55 2.47
CA ALA A 103 -12.86 -2.58 1.46
C ALA A 103 -11.73 -3.61 1.55
N GLY A 104 -12.09 -4.84 1.87
CA GLY A 104 -11.16 -5.94 2.06
C GLY A 104 -11.76 -7.04 2.92
N ASP A 105 -11.10 -8.19 2.92
CA ASP A 105 -11.49 -9.38 3.69
C ASP A 105 -10.26 -10.22 4.04
N GLY A 106 -10.44 -11.27 4.80
CA GLY A 106 -9.41 -12.24 5.14
C GLY A 106 -9.60 -12.85 6.53
N PRO A 107 -8.76 -13.82 6.90
CA PRO A 107 -8.88 -14.57 8.17
C PRO A 107 -8.87 -13.72 9.45
N TYR A 108 -8.37 -12.49 9.36
CA TYR A 108 -8.30 -11.56 10.50
C TYR A 108 -9.37 -10.47 10.47
N ARG A 109 -10.34 -10.53 9.54
CA ARG A 109 -11.45 -9.57 9.41
C ARG A 109 -12.18 -9.37 10.73
N ASP A 110 -12.62 -10.45 11.34
CA ASP A 110 -13.48 -10.38 12.53
C ASP A 110 -12.79 -9.70 13.72
N LYS A 111 -11.45 -9.86 13.83
CA LYS A 111 -10.66 -9.15 14.85
C LYS A 111 -10.61 -7.64 14.64
N ILE A 112 -10.71 -7.20 13.39
CA ILE A 112 -10.75 -5.77 13.05
C ILE A 112 -12.16 -5.24 13.26
N LEU A 113 -13.18 -5.94 12.79
CA LEU A 113 -14.58 -5.56 12.94
C LEU A 113 -14.99 -5.46 14.41
N GLU A 114 -14.59 -6.40 15.27
CA GLU A 114 -14.82 -6.35 16.74
C GLU A 114 -14.46 -4.99 17.35
N LYS A 115 -13.43 -4.32 16.82
CA LYS A 115 -12.96 -3.03 17.33
C LYS A 115 -13.56 -1.82 16.63
N LEU A 116 -13.86 -1.96 15.33
CA LEU A 116 -14.23 -0.81 14.49
C LEU A 116 -15.71 -0.71 14.18
N GLU A 117 -16.45 -1.82 14.13
CA GLU A 117 -17.85 -1.85 13.70
C GLU A 117 -18.80 -1.13 14.67
N LYS A 118 -18.38 -0.93 15.92
CA LYS A 118 -19.12 -0.18 16.94
C LYS A 118 -19.26 1.32 16.66
N PHE A 119 -18.49 1.86 15.70
CA PHE A 119 -18.56 3.28 15.35
C PHE A 119 -19.48 3.52 14.16
N ASP A 120 -20.44 4.44 14.30
CA ASP A 120 -21.42 4.76 13.26
C ASP A 120 -20.78 5.32 11.98
N ASN A 121 -19.61 5.94 12.11
CA ASN A 121 -18.81 6.49 11.01
C ASN A 121 -17.76 5.51 10.45
N PHE A 122 -17.83 4.21 10.79
CA PHE A 122 -17.09 3.15 10.14
C PHE A 122 -18.01 2.23 9.33
N LYS A 123 -17.61 1.87 8.11
CA LYS A 123 -18.36 0.99 7.23
C LYS A 123 -17.44 -0.03 6.57
N TRP A 124 -17.73 -1.31 6.78
CA TRP A 124 -17.08 -2.40 6.07
C TRP A 124 -17.85 -2.73 4.79
N LEU A 125 -17.17 -2.81 3.66
CA LEU A 125 -17.76 -3.06 2.34
C LEU A 125 -17.52 -4.48 1.83
N GLY A 126 -16.79 -5.31 2.57
CA GLY A 126 -16.33 -6.60 2.06
C GLY A 126 -15.24 -6.47 0.99
N SER A 127 -15.00 -7.56 0.26
CA SER A 127 -14.10 -7.55 -0.90
C SER A 127 -14.79 -6.88 -2.09
N LEU A 128 -14.08 -6.01 -2.79
CA LEU A 128 -14.56 -5.39 -4.02
C LEU A 128 -14.08 -6.17 -5.24
N GLU A 129 -14.97 -6.31 -6.23
CA GLU A 129 -14.62 -6.86 -7.53
C GLU A 129 -13.56 -5.98 -8.21
N TYR A 130 -12.45 -6.60 -8.61
CA TYR A 130 -11.35 -5.93 -9.28
C TYR A 130 -11.46 -6.06 -10.79
N PRO A 131 -11.19 -5.03 -11.59
CA PRO A 131 -10.86 -3.67 -11.16
C PRO A 131 -12.07 -2.72 -11.07
N ASN A 132 -13.28 -3.15 -11.50
CA ASN A 132 -14.41 -2.25 -11.72
C ASN A 132 -14.91 -1.61 -10.42
N LYS A 133 -15.28 -2.42 -9.44
CA LYS A 133 -15.74 -1.91 -8.13
C LYS A 133 -14.65 -1.18 -7.37
N THR A 134 -13.39 -1.58 -7.54
CA THR A 134 -12.24 -0.85 -7.00
C THR A 134 -12.14 0.56 -7.59
N ARG A 135 -12.37 0.72 -8.90
CA ARG A 135 -12.40 2.06 -9.55
C ARG A 135 -13.57 2.91 -9.08
N GLU A 136 -14.78 2.32 -8.96
CA GLU A 136 -15.94 3.03 -8.42
C GLU A 136 -15.65 3.55 -7.01
N PHE A 137 -15.08 2.70 -6.15
CA PHE A 137 -14.69 3.06 -4.80
C PHE A 137 -13.64 4.17 -4.77
N LEU A 138 -12.54 3.99 -5.51
CA LEU A 138 -11.48 5.00 -5.60
C LEU A 138 -11.94 6.28 -6.30
N SER A 139 -12.93 6.24 -7.19
CA SER A 139 -13.51 7.46 -7.76
C SER A 139 -14.23 8.31 -6.71
N GLU A 140 -14.88 7.67 -5.75
CA GLU A 140 -15.75 8.34 -4.78
C GLU A 140 -15.00 8.89 -3.57
N ILE A 141 -14.08 8.14 -2.97
CA ILE A 141 -13.43 8.55 -1.73
C ILE A 141 -12.69 9.90 -1.85
N ASP A 142 -12.58 10.64 -0.73
CA ASP A 142 -11.84 11.91 -0.66
C ASP A 142 -10.35 11.68 -0.43
N ILE A 143 -9.99 10.71 0.40
CA ILE A 143 -8.64 10.36 0.81
C ILE A 143 -8.49 8.84 0.79
N TYR A 144 -7.35 8.37 0.30
CA TYR A 144 -6.97 6.96 0.43
C TYR A 144 -6.07 6.76 1.66
N GLY A 145 -6.39 5.76 2.48
CA GLY A 145 -5.61 5.35 3.65
C GLY A 145 -5.00 3.96 3.48
N LEU A 146 -3.70 3.81 3.70
CA LEU A 146 -3.05 2.50 3.88
C LEU A 146 -2.57 2.36 5.32
N VAL A 147 -3.29 1.63 6.16
CA VAL A 147 -2.98 1.43 7.58
C VAL A 147 -2.42 0.03 7.77
N SER A 148 -1.13 -0.12 7.51
CA SER A 148 -0.47 -1.43 7.44
C SER A 148 0.74 -1.52 8.39
N GLY A 149 0.84 -2.63 9.11
CA GLY A 149 1.99 -2.90 9.98
C GLY A 149 3.24 -3.39 9.24
N MET A 150 3.08 -3.78 7.97
CA MET A 150 4.15 -4.26 7.09
C MET A 150 3.67 -4.24 5.65
N ASP A 151 4.39 -3.59 4.75
CA ASP A 151 4.13 -3.68 3.31
C ASP A 151 5.40 -3.42 2.50
N MET A 152 5.47 -3.94 1.29
CA MET A 152 6.67 -3.80 0.45
C MET A 152 6.43 -2.88 -0.75
N SER A 153 5.41 -3.18 -1.55
CA SER A 153 5.05 -2.39 -2.74
C SER A 153 3.55 -2.53 -3.01
N PRO A 154 2.68 -1.91 -2.16
CA PRO A 154 1.23 -2.03 -2.30
C PRO A 154 0.73 -1.31 -3.54
N LEU A 155 0.25 -2.06 -4.54
CA LEU A 155 -0.32 -1.52 -5.78
C LEU A 155 -1.51 -0.59 -5.51
N THR A 156 -2.27 -0.82 -4.45
CA THR A 156 -3.42 0.00 -4.08
C THR A 156 -3.07 1.47 -3.80
N VAL A 157 -1.84 1.76 -3.38
CA VAL A 157 -1.34 3.14 -3.25
C VAL A 157 -1.17 3.78 -4.63
N GLN A 158 -0.55 3.06 -5.58
CA GLN A 158 -0.38 3.55 -6.95
C GLN A 158 -1.74 3.70 -7.66
N GLU A 159 -2.66 2.77 -7.43
CA GLU A 159 -4.03 2.81 -7.95
C GLU A 159 -4.78 4.06 -7.46
N ALA A 160 -4.70 4.35 -6.16
CA ALA A 160 -5.30 5.55 -5.58
C ALA A 160 -4.69 6.84 -6.13
N GLN A 161 -3.36 6.89 -6.28
CA GLN A 161 -2.67 8.04 -6.88
C GLN A 161 -3.06 8.23 -8.36
N LEU A 162 -3.19 7.14 -9.15
CA LEU A 162 -3.68 7.22 -10.53
C LEU A 162 -5.13 7.71 -10.60
N MET A 163 -5.94 7.44 -9.58
CA MET A 163 -7.29 8.00 -9.43
C MET A 163 -7.29 9.41 -8.84
N LYS A 164 -6.12 10.06 -8.77
CA LYS A 164 -5.90 11.42 -8.23
C LYS A 164 -6.37 11.58 -6.79
N LYS A 165 -6.27 10.52 -5.97
CA LYS A 165 -6.57 10.61 -4.55
C LYS A 165 -5.30 10.94 -3.78
N PRO A 166 -5.36 11.91 -2.85
CA PRO A 166 -4.29 12.09 -1.89
C PRO A 166 -4.19 10.85 -1.01
N VAL A 167 -2.98 10.41 -0.72
CA VAL A 167 -2.76 9.19 0.05
C VAL A 167 -2.14 9.50 1.41
N ILE A 168 -2.61 8.83 2.46
CA ILE A 168 -1.98 8.80 3.78
C ILE A 168 -1.61 7.34 4.05
N VAL A 169 -0.34 7.06 4.28
CA VAL A 169 0.13 5.68 4.40
C VAL A 169 1.08 5.50 5.57
N THR A 170 1.02 4.34 6.21
CA THR A 170 1.98 3.97 7.25
C THR A 170 3.38 3.81 6.65
N ASN A 171 4.38 4.45 7.26
CA ASN A 171 5.79 4.37 6.87
C ASN A 171 6.40 3.02 7.30
N VAL A 172 6.23 2.00 6.48
CA VAL A 172 6.72 0.63 6.73
C VAL A 172 7.27 -0.01 5.46
N GLY A 173 8.34 -0.77 5.59
CA GLY A 173 8.94 -1.51 4.49
C GLY A 173 9.30 -0.63 3.29
N GLY A 174 8.79 -0.98 2.10
CA GLY A 174 9.03 -0.24 0.86
C GLY A 174 7.96 0.81 0.52
N VAL A 175 6.98 1.05 1.40
CA VAL A 175 5.87 1.99 1.13
C VAL A 175 6.36 3.41 0.87
N SER A 176 7.42 3.86 1.56
CA SER A 176 8.01 5.18 1.35
C SER A 176 8.57 5.41 -0.05
N GLU A 177 8.84 4.34 -0.81
CA GLU A 177 9.33 4.44 -2.19
C GLU A 177 8.22 4.77 -3.20
N LEU A 178 6.95 4.66 -2.78
CA LEU A 178 5.76 4.88 -3.61
C LEU A 178 5.21 6.31 -3.53
N ILE A 179 5.77 7.16 -2.66
CA ILE A 179 5.30 8.54 -2.49
C ILE A 179 6.44 9.51 -2.23
N VAL A 180 6.23 10.75 -2.64
CA VAL A 180 7.05 11.90 -2.24
C VAL A 180 6.31 12.58 -1.08
N ASN A 181 6.85 12.39 0.15
CA ASN A 181 6.18 12.88 1.36
C ASN A 181 5.88 14.38 1.29
N ASN A 182 4.69 14.77 1.72
CA ASN A 182 4.10 16.12 1.65
C ASN A 182 3.80 16.64 0.22
N LYS A 183 4.15 15.91 -0.83
CA LYS A 183 3.88 16.29 -2.21
C LYS A 183 2.84 15.40 -2.87
N THR A 184 3.05 14.09 -2.88
CA THR A 184 2.12 13.13 -3.49
C THR A 184 1.29 12.36 -2.47
N GLY A 185 1.58 12.53 -1.19
CA GLY A 185 0.92 11.88 -0.06
C GLY A 185 1.61 12.21 1.25
N PHE A 186 1.15 11.59 2.32
CA PHE A 186 1.74 11.69 3.65
C PHE A 186 2.21 10.31 4.14
N LEU A 187 3.43 10.29 4.68
CA LEU A 187 3.97 9.17 5.45
C LEU A 187 3.66 9.42 6.93
N VAL A 188 3.09 8.44 7.59
CA VAL A 188 2.79 8.46 9.02
C VAL A 188 3.50 7.29 9.68
N GLU A 189 4.20 7.54 10.77
CA GLU A 189 4.89 6.48 11.50
C GLU A 189 3.91 5.46 12.08
N LYS A 190 4.34 4.21 12.14
CA LYS A 190 3.53 3.13 12.68
C LYS A 190 3.09 3.43 14.11
N GLY A 191 1.78 3.32 14.38
CA GLY A 191 1.18 3.59 15.67
C GLY A 191 0.93 5.07 15.99
N ASP A 192 1.30 6.00 15.12
CA ASP A 192 1.12 7.44 15.37
C ASP A 192 -0.30 7.91 15.04
N VAL A 193 -1.22 7.64 15.98
CA VAL A 193 -2.62 8.05 15.91
C VAL A 193 -2.77 9.57 15.76
N LYS A 194 -1.93 10.37 16.45
CA LYS A 194 -2.03 11.82 16.41
C LYS A 194 -1.73 12.39 15.03
N GLU A 195 -0.69 11.85 14.40
CA GLU A 195 -0.32 12.27 13.06
C GLU A 195 -1.36 11.84 12.02
N TRP A 196 -1.95 10.64 12.15
CA TRP A 196 -3.09 10.22 11.32
C TRP A 196 -4.23 11.23 11.41
N ILE A 197 -4.69 11.58 12.63
CA ILE A 197 -5.77 12.55 12.84
C ILE A 197 -5.39 13.88 12.21
N ARG A 198 -4.18 14.38 12.46
CA ARG A 198 -3.71 15.66 11.94
C ARG A 198 -3.70 15.73 10.41
N LYS A 199 -3.20 14.68 9.74
CA LYS A 199 -3.13 14.62 8.27
C LYS A 199 -4.51 14.46 7.63
N ILE A 200 -5.39 13.68 8.24
CA ILE A 200 -6.77 13.54 7.79
C ILE A 200 -7.48 14.91 7.89
N SER A 201 -7.45 15.54 9.06
CA SER A 201 -8.09 16.85 9.27
C SER A 201 -7.56 17.92 8.31
N LEU A 202 -6.25 17.93 8.06
CA LEU A 202 -5.64 18.83 7.08
C LEU A 202 -6.22 18.66 5.69
N LEU A 203 -6.32 17.42 5.20
CA LEU A 203 -6.83 17.14 3.86
C LEU A 203 -8.35 17.32 3.77
N ILE A 204 -9.12 16.92 4.78
CA ILE A 204 -10.58 17.12 4.78
C ILE A 204 -10.95 18.59 4.69
N ASN A 205 -10.25 19.44 5.44
CA ASN A 205 -10.53 20.87 5.49
C ASN A 205 -9.92 21.68 4.33
N ASN A 206 -9.11 21.04 3.46
CA ASN A 206 -8.45 21.73 2.36
C ASN A 206 -8.60 21.00 1.03
N LYS A 207 -9.71 21.26 0.32
CA LYS A 207 -9.97 20.65 -0.99
C LYS A 207 -8.87 20.96 -2.01
N ASN A 208 -8.37 22.19 -2.05
CA ASN A 208 -7.33 22.58 -2.98
C ASN A 208 -6.05 21.75 -2.78
N GLN A 209 -5.66 21.50 -1.52
CA GLN A 209 -4.51 20.65 -1.21
C GLN A 209 -4.76 19.20 -1.62
N ARG A 210 -5.97 18.67 -1.43
CA ARG A 210 -6.33 17.33 -1.94
C ARG A 210 -6.15 17.24 -3.45
N ASP A 211 -6.65 18.22 -4.18
CA ASP A 211 -6.62 18.26 -5.64
C ASP A 211 -5.16 18.36 -6.16
N ILE A 212 -4.34 19.23 -5.56
CA ILE A 212 -2.91 19.34 -5.90
C ILE A 212 -2.19 18.04 -5.62
N MET A 213 -2.32 17.50 -4.41
CA MET A 213 -1.62 16.27 -4.00
C MET A 213 -2.04 15.06 -4.84
N GLY A 214 -3.33 14.95 -5.17
CA GLY A 214 -3.83 13.90 -6.05
C GLY A 214 -3.29 13.99 -7.48
N ASN A 215 -3.21 15.19 -8.05
CA ASN A 215 -2.62 15.40 -9.39
C ASN A 215 -1.11 15.10 -9.39
N GLU A 216 -0.36 15.55 -8.38
CA GLU A 216 1.06 15.23 -8.23
C GLU A 216 1.29 13.73 -8.04
N GLY A 217 0.41 13.05 -7.28
CA GLY A 217 0.45 11.60 -7.11
C GLY A 217 0.28 10.85 -8.43
N ARG A 218 -0.71 11.23 -9.24
CA ARG A 218 -0.93 10.65 -10.55
C ARG A 218 0.29 10.82 -11.45
N LYS A 219 0.80 12.05 -11.57
CA LYS A 219 1.99 12.35 -12.37
C LYS A 219 3.20 11.52 -11.93
N PHE A 220 3.43 11.44 -10.63
CA PHE A 220 4.52 10.64 -10.06
C PHE A 220 4.44 9.15 -10.45
N VAL A 221 3.24 8.55 -10.37
CA VAL A 221 3.06 7.14 -10.75
C VAL A 221 3.24 6.93 -12.26
N GLU A 222 2.66 7.79 -13.10
CA GLU A 222 2.80 7.71 -14.55
C GLU A 222 4.26 7.82 -15.01
N GLU A 223 5.04 8.70 -14.37
CA GLU A 223 6.45 8.92 -14.69
C GLU A 223 7.39 7.83 -14.18
N ASN A 224 7.05 7.16 -13.05
CA ASN A 224 7.99 6.28 -12.37
C ASN A 224 7.64 4.80 -12.39
N PHE A 225 6.35 4.45 -12.57
CA PHE A 225 5.89 3.06 -12.41
C PHE A 225 5.20 2.50 -13.66
N SER A 226 5.42 3.09 -14.85
CA SER A 226 4.93 2.47 -16.08
C SER A 226 5.71 1.19 -16.40
N TRP A 227 5.02 0.14 -16.89
CA TRP A 227 5.68 -1.10 -17.31
C TRP A 227 6.77 -0.87 -18.34
N ASN A 228 6.57 0.08 -19.29
CA ASN A 228 7.56 0.41 -20.30
C ASN A 228 8.86 0.95 -19.69
N LYS A 229 8.76 1.83 -18.69
CA LYS A 229 9.93 2.36 -17.98
C LYS A 229 10.66 1.26 -17.22
N ILE A 230 9.92 0.51 -16.40
CA ILE A 230 10.48 -0.55 -15.56
C ILE A 230 11.16 -1.63 -16.40
N ALA A 231 10.52 -2.08 -17.48
CA ALA A 231 11.11 -3.08 -18.38
C ALA A 231 12.39 -2.55 -19.04
N LYS A 232 12.38 -1.29 -19.47
CA LYS A 232 13.55 -0.66 -20.11
C LYS A 232 14.73 -0.50 -19.15
N GLU A 233 14.47 -0.12 -17.91
CA GLU A 233 15.51 -0.02 -16.86
C GLU A 233 16.06 -1.40 -16.51
N PHE A 234 15.18 -2.39 -16.37
CA PHE A 234 15.56 -3.76 -16.07
C PHE A 234 16.42 -4.40 -17.17
N LEU A 235 16.07 -4.24 -18.46
CA LEU A 235 16.86 -4.72 -19.57
C LEU A 235 18.25 -4.09 -19.58
N LYS A 236 18.34 -2.77 -19.34
CA LYS A 236 19.63 -2.07 -19.23
C LYS A 236 20.52 -2.61 -18.09
N ASP A 237 19.91 -3.01 -16.98
CA ASP A 237 20.65 -3.60 -15.86
C ASP A 237 21.15 -5.02 -16.17
N LEU A 238 20.36 -5.84 -16.89
CA LEU A 238 20.77 -7.15 -17.36
C LEU A 238 21.92 -7.07 -18.38
N GLU A 239 21.85 -6.10 -19.31
CA GLU A 239 22.92 -5.84 -20.28
C GLU A 239 24.24 -5.50 -19.58
N LYS A 240 24.23 -4.64 -18.55
CA LYS A 240 25.44 -4.33 -17.77
C LYS A 240 26.04 -5.55 -17.09
N ASP A 241 25.21 -6.52 -16.73
CA ASP A 241 25.64 -7.77 -16.10
C ASP A 241 26.07 -8.84 -17.11
N GLY A 242 25.95 -8.60 -18.41
CA GLY A 242 26.27 -9.57 -19.47
C GLY A 242 25.33 -10.78 -19.47
N ILE A 243 24.04 -10.57 -19.09
CA ILE A 243 23.03 -11.64 -19.00
C ILE A 243 22.15 -11.69 -20.27
N THR A 244 22.35 -10.79 -21.22
CA THR A 244 21.67 -10.73 -22.53
C THR A 244 22.62 -11.04 -23.67
#